data_a2e20995969e01d15ebf83a05a9f2181
#
_entry.id   a2e20995969e01d15ebf83a05a9f2181
#
_cell.length_a   1.000
_cell.length_b   1.000
_cell.length_c   1.000
_cell.angle_alpha   90.00
_cell.angle_beta   90.00
_cell.angle_gamma   90.00
#
_symmetry.space_group_name_H-M   'P 1'
#
loop_
_entity.id
_entity.type
_entity.pdbx_description
1 polymer ?
#
loop_
_entity_poly.entity_id
_entity_poly.type
_entity_poly.pdbx_seq_one_letter_code
_entity_poly.pdbx_strand_id
1 'polypeptide(L)' 'MINVVENKDYRNLQNDYYDGESFVYFDIIQVDAENENITVMVSHQGKLAMRTFELMVDEDEDVFFEYGPCFEKIYLEQFI' A
#
# COMPACT_ATOMS: atom_id res chain seq x y z
N MET A 1 16.61 2.46 -7.02
CA MET A 1 15.43 1.78 -7.60
C MET A 1 14.82 0.85 -6.57
N ILE A 2 13.52 0.92 -6.40
CA ILE A 2 12.81 0.05 -5.46
C ILE A 2 12.68 -1.34 -6.05
N ASN A 3 13.05 -2.36 -5.28
CA ASN A 3 12.90 -3.75 -5.69
C ASN A 3 11.53 -4.28 -5.26
N VAL A 4 10.63 -4.41 -6.23
CA VAL A 4 9.40 -5.16 -6.04
C VAL A 4 9.58 -6.54 -6.65
N VAL A 5 8.80 -7.51 -6.20
CA VAL A 5 8.92 -8.88 -6.71
C VAL A 5 8.55 -8.89 -8.18
N GLU A 6 9.51 -9.30 -9.03
CA GLU A 6 9.26 -9.38 -10.47
C GLU A 6 8.20 -10.44 -10.77
N ASN A 7 7.45 -10.19 -11.82
CA ASN A 7 6.40 -11.11 -12.31
C ASN A 7 5.24 -11.32 -11.33
N LYS A 8 5.20 -10.59 -10.22
CA LYS A 8 4.07 -10.66 -9.33
C LYS A 8 3.01 -9.67 -9.78
N ASP A 9 1.79 -10.15 -9.93
CA ASP A 9 0.66 -9.28 -10.23
C ASP A 9 0.08 -8.78 -8.91
N TYR A 10 0.27 -7.50 -8.65
CA TYR A 10 -0.21 -6.87 -7.42
C TYR A 10 -1.67 -6.41 -7.50
N ARG A 11 -2.25 -6.41 -8.70
CA ARG A 11 -3.65 -5.96 -8.85
C ARG A 11 -4.59 -6.90 -8.10
N ASN A 12 -5.58 -6.29 -7.45
CA ASN A 12 -6.60 -7.01 -6.68
C ASN A 12 -6.09 -7.67 -5.39
N LEU A 13 -4.84 -7.44 -5.02
CA LEU A 13 -4.39 -7.85 -3.69
C LEU A 13 -4.97 -6.90 -2.65
N GLN A 14 -5.34 -7.45 -1.51
CA GLN A 14 -6.05 -6.72 -0.47
C GLN A 14 -5.34 -6.83 0.87
N ASN A 15 -5.45 -5.78 1.66
CA ASN A 15 -5.00 -5.79 3.04
C ASN A 15 -5.92 -4.89 3.86
N ASP A 16 -5.99 -5.15 5.16
CA ASP A 16 -6.71 -4.29 6.08
C ASP A 16 -5.74 -3.73 7.12
N TYR A 17 -6.12 -2.59 7.67
CA TYR A 17 -5.36 -1.89 8.68
C TYR A 17 -6.33 -1.32 9.71
N TYR A 18 -6.04 -1.55 10.99
CA TYR A 18 -6.87 -1.05 12.09
C TYR A 18 -6.22 0.20 12.67
N ASP A 19 -6.91 1.34 12.56
CA ASP A 19 -6.36 2.64 12.98
C ASP A 19 -6.61 2.97 14.47
N GLY A 20 -7.15 2.04 15.24
CA GLY A 20 -7.50 2.22 16.62
C GLY A 20 -9.00 2.44 16.85
N GLU A 21 -9.75 2.77 15.80
CA GLU A 21 -11.19 3.00 15.86
C GLU A 21 -11.96 2.17 14.84
N SER A 22 -11.40 2.04 13.62
CA SER A 22 -12.07 1.34 12.53
C SER A 22 -11.04 0.69 11.63
N PHE A 23 -11.51 -0.24 10.78
CA PHE A 23 -10.66 -0.84 9.75
C PHE A 23 -10.60 0.03 8.53
N VAL A 24 -9.41 0.11 7.94
CA VAL A 24 -9.18 0.70 6.63
C VAL A 24 -8.80 -0.46 5.71
N TYR A 25 -9.44 -0.53 4.56
CA TYR A 25 -9.20 -1.59 3.59
C TYR A 25 -8.48 -1.01 2.38
N PHE A 26 -7.47 -1.73 1.91
CA PHE A 26 -6.70 -1.33 0.73
C PHE A 26 -6.82 -2.40 -0.35
N ASP A 27 -7.17 -1.98 -1.56
CA ASP A 27 -7.12 -2.81 -2.75
C ASP A 27 -6.08 -2.23 -3.68
N ILE A 28 -5.06 -3.00 -4.03
CA ILE A 28 -4.03 -2.52 -4.94
C ILE A 28 -4.58 -2.47 -6.36
N ILE A 29 -4.48 -1.29 -6.98
CA ILE A 29 -4.85 -1.09 -8.38
C ILE A 29 -3.63 -1.26 -9.27
N GLN A 30 -2.50 -0.67 -8.87
CA GLN A 30 -1.29 -0.69 -9.67
C GLN A 30 -0.07 -0.42 -8.79
N VAL A 31 1.02 -1.13 -9.05
CA VAL A 31 2.34 -0.82 -8.50
C VAL A 31 3.21 -0.39 -9.66
N ASP A 32 3.74 0.82 -9.59
CA ASP A 32 4.63 1.38 -10.61
C ASP A 32 6.03 1.47 -10.01
N ALA A 33 6.83 0.43 -10.27
CA ALA A 33 8.19 0.35 -9.75
C ALA A 33 9.11 1.38 -10.38
N GLU A 34 8.86 1.75 -11.64
CA GLU A 34 9.68 2.72 -12.35
C GLU A 34 9.55 4.12 -11.75
N ASN A 35 8.34 4.54 -11.42
CA ASN A 35 8.07 5.83 -10.80
C ASN A 35 8.01 5.74 -9.29
N GLU A 36 8.20 4.55 -8.72
CA GLU A 36 8.24 4.29 -7.30
C GLU A 36 6.96 4.75 -6.58
N ASN A 37 5.81 4.36 -7.13
CA ASN A 37 4.53 4.68 -6.50
C ASN A 37 3.57 3.51 -6.56
N ILE A 38 2.52 3.59 -5.74
CA ILE A 38 1.46 2.61 -5.68
C ILE A 38 0.11 3.34 -5.67
N THR A 39 -0.82 2.83 -6.48
CA THR A 39 -2.19 3.33 -6.48
C THR A 39 -3.08 2.28 -5.85
N VAL A 40 -3.83 2.70 -4.85
CA VAL A 40 -4.73 1.81 -4.11
C VAL A 40 -6.12 2.44 -4.01
N MET A 41 -7.13 1.58 -3.95
CA MET A 41 -8.45 2.00 -3.52
C MET A 41 -8.51 1.86 -2.01
N VAL A 42 -8.79 2.96 -1.34
CA VAL A 42 -8.90 3.00 0.12
C VAL A 42 -10.37 3.04 0.50
N SER A 43 -10.78 2.09 1.33
CA SER A 43 -12.14 2.07 1.89
C SER A 43 -12.05 2.30 3.38
N HIS A 44 -12.66 3.38 3.85
CA HIS A 44 -12.64 3.76 5.26
C HIS A 44 -13.98 4.34 5.66
N GLN A 45 -14.63 3.73 6.65
CA GLN A 45 -15.91 4.18 7.18
C GLN A 45 -16.97 4.36 6.08
N GLY A 46 -17.03 3.39 5.16
CA GLY A 46 -18.00 3.41 4.07
C GLY A 46 -17.68 4.35 2.92
N LYS A 47 -16.53 5.01 2.97
CA LYS A 47 -16.09 5.92 1.91
C LYS A 47 -14.97 5.28 1.10
N LEU A 48 -15.05 5.40 -0.21
CA LEU A 48 -14.05 4.89 -1.14
C LEU A 48 -13.30 6.06 -1.76
N ALA A 49 -11.98 5.95 -1.82
CA ALA A 49 -11.14 6.94 -2.48
C ALA A 49 -9.94 6.27 -3.13
N MET A 50 -9.66 6.62 -4.37
CA MET A 50 -8.45 6.17 -5.03
C MET A 50 -7.29 7.08 -4.64
N ARG A 51 -6.19 6.49 -4.17
CA ARG A 51 -5.03 7.24 -3.69
C ARG A 51 -3.75 6.69 -4.29
N THR A 52 -2.81 7.59 -4.55
CA THR A 52 -1.47 7.22 -4.99
C THR A 52 -0.48 7.65 -3.92
N PHE A 53 0.34 6.69 -3.49
CA PHE A 53 1.36 6.92 -2.47
C PHE A 53 2.75 6.65 -3.03
N GLU A 54 3.75 7.34 -2.48
CA GLU A 54 5.14 7.07 -2.80
C GLU A 54 5.56 5.76 -2.13
N LEU A 55 6.26 4.91 -2.88
CA LEU A 55 6.86 3.70 -2.32
C LEU A 55 8.22 4.03 -1.72
N MET A 56 8.49 3.43 -0.58
CA MET A 56 9.73 3.61 0.17
C MET A 56 10.29 2.25 0.56
N VAL A 57 11.55 2.22 0.95
CA VAL A 57 12.24 1.00 1.40
C VAL A 57 12.83 1.26 2.76
N ASP A 58 12.72 0.27 3.65
CA ASP A 58 13.33 0.36 4.97
C ASP A 58 14.76 -0.22 4.98
N GLU A 59 15.36 -0.35 6.16
CA GLU A 59 16.71 -0.86 6.33
C GLU A 59 16.87 -2.32 5.87
N ASP A 60 15.79 -3.07 5.89
CA ASP A 60 15.76 -4.48 5.48
C ASP A 60 15.38 -4.65 4.01
N GLU A 61 15.30 -3.54 3.27
CA GLU A 61 14.88 -3.50 1.86
C GLU A 61 13.43 -3.91 1.63
N ASP A 62 12.59 -3.85 2.66
CA ASP A 62 11.16 -4.09 2.55
C ASP A 62 10.45 -2.84 2.01
N VAL A 63 9.59 -3.04 1.04
CA VAL A 63 8.88 -1.95 0.37
C VAL A 63 7.58 -1.64 1.09
N PHE A 64 7.33 -0.36 1.34
CA PHE A 64 6.14 0.09 2.06
C PHE A 64 5.68 1.45 1.56
N PHE A 65 4.47 1.84 1.94
CA PHE A 65 4.01 3.22 1.82
C PHE A 65 3.48 3.67 3.18
N GLU A 66 3.41 4.98 3.38
CA GLU A 66 2.95 5.56 4.63
C GLU A 66 1.51 6.02 4.50
N TYR A 67 0.70 5.70 5.50
CA TYR A 67 -0.72 6.04 5.50
C TYR A 67 -1.13 6.71 6.81
N GLY A 68 -1.99 7.73 6.69
CA GLY A 68 -2.60 8.39 7.84
C GLY A 68 -1.73 9.45 8.50
N PRO A 69 -2.29 10.15 9.50
CA PRO A 69 -1.60 11.27 10.15
C PRO A 69 -0.37 10.84 10.96
N CYS A 70 -0.29 9.57 11.33
CA CYS A 70 0.85 9.03 12.07
C CYS A 70 1.88 8.35 11.15
N PHE A 71 1.71 8.45 9.85
CA PHE A 71 2.61 7.84 8.85
C PHE A 71 2.84 6.36 9.10
N GLU A 72 1.74 5.63 9.30
CA GLU A 72 1.80 4.19 9.52
C GLU A 72 2.36 3.49 8.29
N LYS A 73 3.33 2.59 8.50
CA LYS A 73 3.97 1.87 7.41
C LYS A 73 3.12 0.69 6.98
N ILE A 74 2.69 0.69 5.73
CA ILE A 74 1.93 -0.40 5.14
C ILE A 74 2.84 -1.11 4.14
N TYR A 75 3.25 -2.32 4.49
CA TYR A 75 4.21 -3.08 3.68
C TYR A 75 3.54 -3.86 2.58
N LEU A 76 4.15 -3.88 1.39
CA LEU A 76 3.60 -4.62 0.26
C LEU A 76 3.49 -6.12 0.55
N GLU A 77 4.39 -6.68 1.35
CA GLU A 77 4.35 -8.10 1.70
C GLU A 77 3.09 -8.49 2.48
N GLN A 78 2.41 -7.53 3.07
CA GLN A 78 1.16 -7.77 3.80
C GLN A 78 -0.02 -8.01 2.87
N PHE A 79 0.13 -7.69 1.58
CA PHE A 79 -0.91 -7.87 0.56
C PHE A 79 -0.78 -9.23 -0.11
N ILE A 80 -0.81 -10.27 0.64
CA ILE A 80 -0.64 -11.62 0.10
C ILE A 80 -1.93 -12.40 0.18
#